data_521ecc891a332c626430795be7d3192a
#
_entry.id   521ecc891a332c626430795be7d3192a
#
_cell.length_a   1.000
_cell.length_b   1.000
_cell.length_c   1.000
_cell.angle_alpha   90.00
_cell.angle_beta   90.00
_cell.angle_gamma   90.00
#
_symmetry.space_group_name_H-M   'P 1'
#
loop_
_entity.id
_entity.type
_entity.pdbx_description
1 polymer ?
#
loop_
_entity_poly.entity_id
_entity_poly.type
_entity_poly.pdbx_seq_one_letter_code
_entity_poly.pdbx_strand_id
1 'polypeptide(L)'
;MKIPDDTLRGRRVLSSDGVEIGVVEGVIFETTQWRVEALEIRLRNEVATRIGAARKMFRATTIEVPVDRIHSVRDAVILTVALGELRPSA
;
A
#
# COMPACT_ATOMS: atom_id res chain seq x y z
N MET A 1 -13.90 6.68 11.44
CA MET A 1 -13.43 7.99 10.96
C MET A 1 -13.54 8.04 9.44
N LYS A 2 -13.96 9.14 8.89
CA LYS A 2 -14.04 9.33 7.44
C LYS A 2 -12.80 10.06 6.95
N ILE A 3 -12.25 9.59 5.82
CA ILE A 3 -11.10 10.23 5.19
C ILE A 3 -11.41 10.44 3.72
N PRO A 4 -11.28 11.65 3.19
CA PRO A 4 -11.38 11.87 1.75
C PRO A 4 -10.22 11.21 1.01
N ASP A 5 -10.46 10.83 -0.23
CA ASP A 5 -9.47 10.18 -1.09
C ASP A 5 -8.19 11.00 -1.21
N ASP A 6 -8.32 12.30 -1.43
CA ASP A 6 -7.17 13.19 -1.60
C ASP A 6 -6.34 13.34 -0.32
N THR A 7 -6.96 13.15 0.84
CA THR A 7 -6.24 13.15 2.12
C THR A 7 -5.46 11.86 2.31
N LEU A 8 -6.00 10.75 1.84
CA LEU A 8 -5.37 9.44 1.97
C LEU A 8 -4.16 9.29 1.04
N ARG A 9 -4.25 9.80 -0.18
CA ARG A 9 -3.16 9.71 -1.14
C ARG A 9 -1.93 10.43 -0.62
N GLY A 10 -0.78 9.81 -0.83
CA GLY A 10 0.50 10.36 -0.38
C GLY A 10 0.84 10.04 1.06
N ARG A 11 -0.07 9.44 1.83
CA ARG A 11 0.27 9.03 3.20
C ARG A 11 1.28 7.92 3.17
N ARG A 12 2.22 7.97 4.12
CA ARG A 12 3.21 6.92 4.28
C ARG A 12 2.53 5.63 4.69
N VAL A 13 3.10 4.52 4.24
CA VAL A 13 2.63 3.19 4.60
C VAL A 13 3.74 2.47 5.33
N LEU A 14 3.44 1.97 6.53
CA LEU A 14 4.38 1.25 7.37
C LEU A 14 3.93 -0.20 7.50
N SER A 15 4.89 -1.12 7.43
CA SER A 15 4.64 -2.52 7.76
C SER A 15 4.41 -2.69 9.26
N SER A 16 3.96 -3.87 9.68
CA SER A 16 3.72 -4.14 11.09
C SER A 16 5.00 -4.07 11.93
N ASP A 17 6.15 -4.27 11.31
CA ASP A 17 7.46 -4.15 11.97
C ASP A 17 8.06 -2.75 11.87
N GLY A 18 7.27 -1.77 11.44
CA GLY A 18 7.66 -0.36 11.48
C GLY A 18 8.50 0.12 10.31
N VAL A 19 8.60 -0.66 9.25
CA VAL A 19 9.37 -0.27 8.05
C VAL A 19 8.50 0.57 7.13
N GLU A 20 8.98 1.74 6.74
CA GLU A 20 8.27 2.55 5.74
C GLU A 20 8.43 1.91 4.37
N ILE A 21 7.33 1.40 3.82
CA ILE A 21 7.36 0.66 2.56
C ILE A 21 7.05 1.52 1.35
N GLY A 22 6.36 2.62 1.54
CA GLY A 22 5.98 3.50 0.43
C GLY A 22 4.90 4.48 0.81
N VAL A 23 4.13 4.89 -0.19
CA VAL A 23 3.03 5.85 -0.02
C VAL A 23 1.79 5.34 -0.74
N VAL A 24 0.63 5.80 -0.26
CA VAL A 24 -0.64 5.49 -0.91
C VAL A 24 -0.69 6.21 -2.26
N GLU A 25 -0.87 5.45 -3.32
CA GLU A 25 -1.01 5.97 -4.69
C GLU A 25 -2.47 6.10 -5.09
N GLY A 26 -3.30 5.16 -4.69
CA GLY A 26 -4.70 5.15 -5.06
C GLY A 26 -5.52 4.16 -4.24
N VAL A 27 -6.79 4.08 -4.59
CA VAL A 27 -7.77 3.23 -3.91
C VAL A 27 -8.42 2.34 -4.97
N ILE A 28 -8.52 1.07 -4.65
CA ILE A 28 -9.18 0.09 -5.52
C ILE A 28 -10.58 -0.16 -4.99
N PHE A 29 -11.58 0.10 -5.83
CA PHE A 29 -12.98 -0.08 -5.48
C PHE A 29 -13.53 -1.36 -6.08
N GLU A 30 -14.34 -2.05 -5.30
CA GLU A 30 -15.19 -3.10 -5.80
C GLU A 30 -16.55 -2.47 -6.10
N THR A 31 -16.97 -2.47 -7.37
CA THR A 31 -18.11 -1.64 -7.80
C THR A 31 -19.46 -2.33 -7.71
N THR A 32 -19.50 -3.65 -7.51
CA THR A 32 -20.76 -4.36 -7.31
C THR A 32 -21.44 -3.94 -6.01
N GLN A 33 -20.63 -3.83 -4.93
CA GLN A 33 -21.14 -3.45 -3.62
C GLN A 33 -20.65 -2.07 -3.18
N TRP A 34 -19.92 -1.37 -4.05
CA TRP A 34 -19.42 -0.02 -3.80
C TRP A 34 -18.62 0.09 -2.52
N ARG A 35 -17.62 -0.73 -2.38
CA ARG A 35 -16.73 -0.67 -1.20
C ARG A 35 -15.28 -0.66 -1.64
N VAL A 36 -14.42 -0.17 -0.75
CA VAL A 36 -12.98 -0.20 -0.96
C VAL A 36 -12.49 -1.64 -0.78
N GLU A 37 -11.75 -2.14 -1.77
CA GLU A 37 -11.20 -3.48 -1.74
C GLU A 37 -9.74 -3.48 -1.32
N ALA A 38 -8.97 -2.51 -1.78
CA ALA A 38 -7.54 -2.47 -1.55
C ALA A 38 -7.01 -1.05 -1.66
N LEU A 39 -5.81 -0.83 -1.16
CA LEU A 39 -5.02 0.36 -1.45
C LEU A 39 -3.93 0.00 -2.43
N GLU A 40 -3.66 0.90 -3.36
CA GLU A 40 -2.51 0.81 -4.24
C GLU A 40 -1.36 1.57 -3.61
N ILE A 41 -0.25 0.89 -3.38
CA ILE A 41 0.91 1.44 -2.69
C ILE A 41 2.06 1.56 -3.68
N ARG A 42 2.61 2.77 -3.80
CA ARG A 42 3.85 2.97 -4.56
C ARG A 42 5.01 2.70 -3.62
N LEU A 43 5.76 1.66 -3.93
CA LEU A 43 6.85 1.19 -3.08
C LEU A 43 8.08 2.08 -3.21
N ARG A 44 8.81 2.19 -2.11
CA ARG A 44 10.18 2.71 -2.16
C ARG A 44 11.05 1.72 -2.93
N ASN A 45 12.06 2.24 -3.63
CA ASN A 45 12.90 1.40 -4.49
C ASN A 45 13.57 0.26 -3.74
N GLU A 46 14.12 0.54 -2.56
CA GLU A 46 14.79 -0.47 -1.75
C GLU A 46 13.82 -1.54 -1.24
N VAL A 47 12.57 -1.18 -1.01
CA VAL A 47 11.54 -2.14 -0.62
C VAL A 47 11.14 -3.00 -1.80
N ALA A 48 10.94 -2.40 -2.96
CA ALA A 48 10.60 -3.15 -4.18
C ALA A 48 11.68 -4.20 -4.47
N THR A 49 12.94 -3.84 -4.33
CA THR A 49 14.06 -4.76 -4.51
C THR A 49 14.00 -5.90 -3.50
N ARG A 50 13.76 -5.59 -2.22
CA ARG A 50 13.77 -6.58 -1.15
C ARG A 50 12.65 -7.60 -1.27
N ILE A 51 11.48 -7.21 -1.75
CA ILE A 51 10.35 -8.14 -1.91
C ILE A 51 10.34 -8.84 -3.27
N GLY A 52 11.34 -8.55 -4.11
CA GLY A 52 11.45 -9.20 -5.43
C GLY A 52 10.50 -8.64 -6.48
N ALA A 53 9.95 -7.46 -6.27
CA ALA A 53 9.08 -6.83 -7.27
C ALA A 53 9.93 -6.34 -8.44
N ALA A 54 9.57 -6.74 -9.66
CA ALA A 54 10.25 -6.27 -10.85
C ALA A 54 10.01 -4.78 -11.03
N ARG A 55 11.07 -4.02 -11.21
CA ARG A 55 11.01 -2.60 -11.41
C ARG A 55 11.22 -2.27 -12.87
N LYS A 56 10.26 -1.65 -13.50
CA LYS A 56 10.38 -1.19 -14.88
C LYS A 56 11.12 0.13 -14.91
N MET A 57 11.91 0.31 -15.96
CA MET A 57 12.63 1.56 -16.17
C MET A 57 11.65 2.73 -16.20
N PHE A 58 11.97 3.81 -15.48
CA PHE A 58 11.18 5.03 -15.41
C PHE A 58 9.79 4.88 -14.80
N ARG A 59 9.48 3.74 -14.17
CA ARG A 59 8.19 3.54 -13.50
C ARG A 59 8.40 3.14 -12.05
N ALA A 60 7.57 3.72 -11.20
CA ALA A 60 7.49 3.28 -9.82
C ALA A 60 6.84 1.90 -9.77
N THR A 61 7.28 1.07 -8.83
CA THR A 61 6.66 -0.21 -8.57
C THR A 61 5.50 -0.02 -7.62
N THR A 62 4.33 -0.53 -7.98
CA THR A 62 3.15 -0.50 -7.12
C THR A 62 2.70 -1.90 -6.77
N ILE A 63 2.08 -2.02 -5.59
CA ILE A 63 1.41 -3.25 -5.16
C ILE A 63 0.02 -2.90 -4.66
N GLU A 64 -0.88 -3.88 -4.70
CA GLU A 64 -2.20 -3.77 -4.08
C GLU A 64 -2.16 -4.43 -2.71
N VAL A 65 -2.64 -3.73 -1.70
CA VAL A 65 -2.75 -4.26 -0.34
C VAL A 65 -4.24 -4.30 0.01
N PRO A 66 -4.80 -5.50 0.19
CA PRO A 66 -6.22 -5.63 0.55
C PRO A 66 -6.53 -4.93 1.87
N VAL A 67 -7.76 -4.42 1.99
CA VAL A 67 -8.15 -3.68 3.19
C VAL A 67 -8.08 -4.51 4.47
N ASP A 68 -8.22 -5.83 4.38
CA ASP A 68 -8.10 -6.70 5.55
C ASP A 68 -6.65 -6.82 6.07
N ARG A 69 -5.68 -6.30 5.34
CA ARG A 69 -4.29 -6.22 5.77
C ARG A 69 -3.93 -4.84 6.34
N ILE A 70 -4.89 -3.96 6.47
CA ILE A 70 -4.70 -2.63 7.05
C ILE A 70 -5.11 -2.66 8.50
N HIS A 71 -4.17 -2.35 9.39
CA HIS A 71 -4.41 -2.31 10.83
C HIS A 71 -5.09 -0.98 11.23
N SER A 72 -4.55 0.13 10.75
CA SER A 72 -5.06 1.45 11.10
C SER A 72 -4.62 2.49 10.08
N VAL A 73 -5.38 3.57 10.04
CA VAL A 73 -5.07 4.74 9.22
C VAL A 73 -5.08 5.97 10.12
N ARG A 74 -3.93 6.60 10.26
CA ARG A 74 -3.75 7.84 11.02
C ARG A 74 -2.83 8.75 10.20
N ASP A 75 -1.79 9.29 10.79
CA ASP A 75 -0.78 10.04 10.05
C ASP A 75 -0.06 9.16 9.04
N ALA A 76 -0.03 7.87 9.30
CA ALA A 76 0.46 6.86 8.37
C ALA A 76 -0.54 5.71 8.32
N VAL A 77 -0.50 4.95 7.24
CA VAL A 77 -1.25 3.69 7.11
C VAL A 77 -0.37 2.58 7.69
N ILE A 78 -0.89 1.86 8.68
CA ILE A 78 -0.17 0.76 9.33
C ILE A 78 -0.77 -0.56 8.86
N LEU A 79 0.08 -1.44 8.37
CA LEU A 79 -0.34 -2.75 7.88
C LEU A 79 -0.28 -3.80 9.00
N THR A 80 -1.03 -4.89 8.82
CA THR A 80 -0.97 -6.04 9.74
C THR A 80 0.18 -6.99 9.41
N VAL A 81 0.85 -6.79 8.29
CA VAL A 81 1.89 -7.69 7.78
C VAL A 81 3.26 -7.04 7.89
N ALA A 82 4.26 -7.87 8.13
CA ALA A 82 5.65 -7.45 8.12
C ALA A 82 6.17 -7.34 6.68
N LEU A 83 7.29 -6.62 6.51
CA LEU A 83 7.90 -6.44 5.20
C LEU A 83 8.15 -7.78 4.49
N GLY A 84 8.65 -8.77 5.23
CA GLY A 84 8.95 -10.09 4.64
C GLY A 84 7.72 -10.85 4.15
N GLU A 85 6.53 -10.44 4.55
CA GLU A 85 5.27 -11.07 4.12
C GLU A 85 4.67 -10.42 2.88
N LEU A 86 5.22 -9.30 2.45
CA LEU A 86 4.71 -8.60 1.26
C LEU A 86 5.09 -9.36 0.00
N ARG A 87 4.18 -9.34 -0.97
CA ARG A 87 4.39 -9.97 -2.27
C ARG A 87 4.04 -8.99 -3.37
N PRO A 88 4.77 -9.01 -4.50
CA PRO A 88 4.40 -8.18 -5.63
C PRO A 88 3.04 -8.59 -6.17
N SER A 89 2.30 -7.62 -6.69
CA SER A 89 1.05 -7.89 -7.38
C SER A 89 1.33 -8.65 -8.68
N ALA A 90 0.49 -9.61 -8.96
CA ALA A 90 0.62 -10.42 -10.17
C ALA A 90 0.30 -9.59 -11.42
#